data_30e85ac732c4107ddbe99e528112c4b4
#
_entry.id   30e85ac732c4107ddbe99e528112c4b4
#
_cell.length_a   1.000
_cell.length_b   1.000
_cell.length_c   1.000
_cell.angle_alpha   90.00
_cell.angle_beta   90.00
_cell.angle_gamma   90.00
#
_symmetry.space_group_name_H-M   'P 1'
#
loop_
_entity.id
_entity.type
_entity.pdbx_description
1 polymer ?
#
loop_
_entity_poly.entity_id
_entity_poly.type
_entity_poly.pdbx_seq_one_letter_code
_entity_poly.pdbx_strand_id
1 'polypeptide(L)'
;MKSYPRGVTTNSDGGIEDYEVYFPVFEAMQECGMVLNLHGEIPSDTDKGVCVLNAEPLFLAHLEKIHAHFPQLRIVLEHATTRAAVECVKRCGDTVACTITAHHLQLTVDDWAGKPLHFCKPVAKMPDDRAALREVIREGHPRFFLGSDSAPHPLAAKYPSPASRNDSTDELMLNCGCAAGVYTSPILLPLCATLLESFGALDQLAAFVSEHGRRFYNEPAEPGRVVRLRRATPQDAPVPAAYVHSSSTDKRDGDPSKLQVSPFFAGQHLGWVLA
;
A
#
# COMPACT_ATOMS: atom_id res chain seq x y z
N MET A 1 -14.36 6.36 -3.93
CA MET A 1 -14.26 5.42 -5.09
C MET A 1 -12.79 5.10 -5.32
N LYS A 2 -12.42 3.82 -5.60
CA LYS A 2 -11.03 3.45 -5.98
C LYS A 2 -10.93 3.33 -7.49
N SER A 3 -9.87 3.90 -8.06
CA SER A 3 -9.50 3.80 -9.46
C SER A 3 -8.07 3.29 -9.61
N TYR A 4 -7.82 2.53 -10.66
CA TYR A 4 -6.49 2.04 -11.02
C TYR A 4 -6.37 1.91 -12.55
N PRO A 5 -5.20 2.15 -13.13
CA PRO A 5 -4.96 1.91 -14.54
C PRO A 5 -4.97 0.42 -14.88
N ARG A 6 -5.28 0.10 -16.14
CA ARG A 6 -5.32 -1.28 -16.63
C ARG A 6 -3.95 -1.95 -16.51
N GLY A 7 -3.92 -3.17 -15.97
CA GLY A 7 -2.73 -4.03 -15.93
C GLY A 7 -1.68 -3.66 -14.88
N VAL A 8 -1.88 -2.61 -14.06
CA VAL A 8 -0.85 -2.16 -13.10
C VAL A 8 -0.80 -2.98 -11.82
N THR A 9 -1.89 -3.61 -11.42
CA THR A 9 -2.01 -4.37 -10.18
C THR A 9 -2.85 -5.63 -10.36
N THR A 10 -3.01 -6.44 -9.32
CA THR A 10 -3.78 -7.69 -9.37
C THR A 10 -5.23 -7.42 -9.77
N ASN A 11 -5.77 -8.23 -10.69
CA ASN A 11 -7.15 -8.14 -11.22
C ASN A 11 -7.50 -6.76 -11.79
N SER A 12 -6.56 -6.10 -12.47
CA SER A 12 -6.76 -4.75 -13.03
C SER A 12 -7.03 -4.73 -14.55
N ASP A 13 -7.38 -5.84 -15.16
CA ASP A 13 -7.67 -5.94 -16.61
C ASP A 13 -8.81 -5.01 -17.05
N GLY A 14 -9.78 -4.75 -16.17
CA GLY A 14 -10.86 -3.76 -16.36
C GLY A 14 -10.50 -2.34 -15.90
N GLY A 15 -9.23 -2.04 -15.66
CA GLY A 15 -8.77 -0.73 -15.20
C GLY A 15 -8.89 0.37 -16.25
N ILE A 16 -8.58 1.59 -15.84
CA ILE A 16 -8.68 2.79 -16.69
C ILE A 16 -7.53 2.82 -17.70
N GLU A 17 -7.87 3.10 -18.96
CA GLU A 17 -6.89 3.36 -20.03
C GLU A 17 -6.71 4.87 -20.24
N ASP A 18 -7.81 5.62 -20.21
CA ASP A 18 -7.82 7.07 -20.39
C ASP A 18 -8.70 7.72 -19.30
N TYR A 19 -8.08 8.54 -18.47
CA TYR A 19 -8.77 9.24 -17.39
C TYR A 19 -9.76 10.31 -17.87
N GLU A 20 -9.55 10.90 -19.06
CA GLU A 20 -10.42 11.96 -19.58
C GLU A 20 -11.83 11.46 -19.91
N VAL A 21 -11.94 10.20 -20.34
CA VAL A 21 -13.26 9.54 -20.56
C VAL A 21 -14.10 9.53 -19.28
N TYR A 22 -13.49 9.56 -18.10
CA TYR A 22 -14.15 9.53 -16.81
C TYR A 22 -14.38 10.92 -16.20
N PHE A 23 -14.05 12.02 -16.88
CA PHE A 23 -14.23 13.37 -16.38
C PHE A 23 -15.68 13.67 -15.95
N PRO A 24 -16.74 13.23 -16.66
CA PRO A 24 -18.11 13.39 -16.18
C PRO A 24 -18.39 12.68 -14.84
N VAL A 25 -17.72 11.55 -14.60
CA VAL A 25 -17.81 10.84 -13.31
C VAL A 25 -17.10 11.62 -12.21
N PHE A 26 -15.93 12.19 -12.49
CA PHE A 26 -15.18 12.98 -11.52
C PHE A 26 -15.88 14.29 -11.17
N GLU A 27 -16.56 14.91 -12.12
CA GLU A 27 -17.42 16.06 -11.88
C GLU A 27 -18.55 15.71 -10.90
N ALA A 28 -19.30 14.64 -11.16
CA ALA A 28 -20.36 14.17 -10.27
C ALA A 28 -19.82 13.79 -8.87
N MET A 29 -18.61 13.20 -8.79
CA MET A 29 -17.95 12.91 -7.52
C MET A 29 -17.60 14.19 -6.75
N GLN A 30 -17.11 15.21 -7.43
CA GLN A 30 -16.83 16.52 -6.84
C GLN A 30 -18.10 17.15 -6.27
N GLU A 31 -19.20 17.15 -7.04
CA GLU A 31 -20.48 17.71 -6.63
C GLU A 31 -21.09 17.02 -5.40
N CYS A 32 -20.99 15.69 -5.33
CA CYS A 32 -21.51 14.92 -4.18
C CYS A 32 -20.50 14.76 -3.03
N GLY A 33 -19.31 15.34 -3.13
CA GLY A 33 -18.28 15.28 -2.10
C GLY A 33 -17.63 13.90 -1.93
N MET A 34 -17.70 13.04 -2.94
CA MET A 34 -17.07 11.72 -2.90
C MET A 34 -15.56 11.81 -3.09
N VAL A 35 -14.79 10.98 -2.37
CA VAL A 35 -13.33 10.92 -2.50
C VAL A 35 -12.92 9.97 -3.62
N LEU A 36 -12.02 10.43 -4.50
CA LEU A 36 -11.34 9.63 -5.51
C LEU A 36 -10.02 9.09 -4.97
N ASN A 37 -9.89 7.77 -4.85
CA ASN A 37 -8.66 7.11 -4.45
C ASN A 37 -7.97 6.52 -5.70
N LEU A 38 -6.72 6.88 -5.94
CA LEU A 38 -5.98 6.52 -7.15
C LEU A 38 -4.84 5.55 -6.83
N HIS A 39 -4.78 4.42 -7.54
CA HIS A 39 -3.53 3.68 -7.68
C HIS A 39 -2.65 4.43 -8.68
N GLY A 40 -1.55 5.00 -8.21
CA GLY A 40 -0.77 5.99 -8.91
C GLY A 40 0.39 5.42 -9.74
N GLU A 41 0.15 4.47 -10.62
CA GLU A 41 1.16 3.94 -11.55
C GLU A 41 0.61 3.93 -12.98
N ILE A 42 1.48 4.13 -13.98
CA ILE A 42 1.16 3.81 -15.37
C ILE A 42 1.60 2.38 -15.70
N PRO A 43 0.95 1.67 -16.64
CA PRO A 43 1.35 0.34 -17.07
C PRO A 43 2.80 0.32 -17.57
N SER A 44 3.55 -0.73 -17.22
CA SER A 44 4.89 -0.95 -17.76
C SER A 44 4.86 -1.08 -19.27
N ASP A 45 5.81 -0.41 -19.95
CA ASP A 45 5.95 -0.37 -21.39
C ASP A 45 7.44 -0.24 -21.73
N THR A 46 8.07 -1.34 -22.11
CA THR A 46 9.51 -1.37 -22.37
C THR A 46 9.91 -0.49 -23.56
N ASP A 47 9.06 -0.37 -24.56
CA ASP A 47 9.33 0.45 -25.75
C ASP A 47 9.33 1.95 -25.43
N LYS A 48 8.59 2.34 -24.38
CA LYS A 48 8.54 3.72 -23.86
C LYS A 48 9.46 3.94 -22.66
N GLY A 49 10.24 2.93 -22.25
CA GLY A 49 11.12 3.01 -21.10
C GLY A 49 10.38 3.07 -19.76
N VAL A 50 9.14 2.58 -19.69
CA VAL A 50 8.34 2.53 -18.46
C VAL A 50 8.55 1.19 -17.76
N CYS A 51 8.92 1.25 -16.49
CA CYS A 51 9.07 0.07 -15.66
C CYS A 51 8.51 0.32 -14.25
N VAL A 52 8.47 -0.71 -13.41
CA VAL A 52 7.95 -0.62 -12.03
C VAL A 52 8.67 0.43 -11.15
N LEU A 53 9.86 0.88 -11.53
CA LEU A 53 10.61 1.88 -10.75
C LEU A 53 10.25 3.33 -11.11
N ASN A 54 9.75 3.61 -12.32
CA ASN A 54 9.38 4.96 -12.76
C ASN A 54 7.88 5.12 -13.08
N ALA A 55 7.09 4.06 -12.96
CA ALA A 55 5.66 4.07 -13.26
C ALA A 55 4.88 5.09 -12.42
N GLU A 56 5.21 5.24 -11.13
CA GLU A 56 4.56 6.22 -10.24
C GLU A 56 4.93 7.67 -10.61
N PRO A 57 6.20 8.08 -10.74
CA PRO A 57 6.55 9.42 -11.19
C PRO A 57 5.89 9.83 -12.51
N LEU A 58 5.78 8.90 -13.45
CA LEU A 58 5.14 9.18 -14.75
C LEU A 58 3.61 9.30 -14.65
N PHE A 59 2.98 8.67 -13.65
CA PHE A 59 1.55 8.81 -13.39
C PHE A 59 1.18 10.21 -12.86
N LEU A 60 2.09 10.91 -12.20
CA LEU A 60 1.78 12.17 -11.50
C LEU A 60 1.21 13.24 -12.42
N ALA A 61 1.55 13.24 -13.70
CA ALA A 61 0.94 14.11 -14.70
C ALA A 61 -0.58 13.92 -14.82
N HIS A 62 -1.08 12.67 -14.66
CA HIS A 62 -2.52 12.39 -14.63
C HIS A 62 -3.17 12.95 -13.36
N LEU A 63 -2.53 12.80 -12.20
CA LEU A 63 -3.01 13.39 -10.94
C LEU A 63 -3.12 14.91 -11.05
N GLU A 64 -2.06 15.58 -11.52
CA GLU A 64 -2.04 17.03 -11.69
C GLU A 64 -3.13 17.49 -12.68
N LYS A 65 -3.33 16.77 -13.77
CA LYS A 65 -4.38 17.06 -14.77
C LYS A 65 -5.80 16.92 -14.18
N ILE A 66 -6.07 15.85 -13.46
CA ILE A 66 -7.39 15.64 -12.81
C ILE A 66 -7.62 16.76 -11.78
N HIS A 67 -6.64 17.06 -10.94
CA HIS A 67 -6.75 18.12 -9.93
C HIS A 67 -6.97 19.50 -10.56
N ALA A 68 -6.29 19.80 -11.66
CA ALA A 68 -6.47 21.09 -12.37
C ALA A 68 -7.89 21.26 -12.95
N HIS A 69 -8.50 20.17 -13.43
CA HIS A 69 -9.89 20.20 -13.94
C HIS A 69 -10.93 20.21 -12.82
N PHE A 70 -10.66 19.51 -11.72
CA PHE A 70 -11.58 19.32 -10.60
C PHE A 70 -10.94 19.77 -9.28
N PRO A 71 -10.71 21.07 -9.06
CA PRO A 71 -9.93 21.56 -7.92
C PRO A 71 -10.61 21.36 -6.56
N GLN A 72 -11.91 21.11 -6.53
CA GLN A 72 -12.65 20.79 -5.32
C GLN A 72 -12.83 19.29 -5.09
N LEU A 73 -12.48 18.43 -6.05
CA LEU A 73 -12.51 16.99 -5.89
C LEU A 73 -11.45 16.58 -4.87
N ARG A 74 -11.90 15.88 -3.81
CA ARG A 74 -10.96 15.28 -2.87
C ARG A 74 -10.32 14.04 -3.50
N ILE A 75 -9.00 14.04 -3.60
CA ILE A 75 -8.22 12.97 -4.23
C ILE A 75 -7.23 12.40 -3.22
N VAL A 76 -7.12 11.09 -3.15
CA VAL A 76 -6.06 10.40 -2.40
C VAL A 76 -5.19 9.63 -3.37
N LEU A 77 -3.91 9.99 -3.45
CA LEU A 77 -2.87 9.17 -4.07
C LEU A 77 -2.52 8.06 -3.09
N GLU A 78 -2.96 6.84 -3.40
CA GLU A 78 -2.80 5.70 -2.50
C GLU A 78 -1.38 5.14 -2.52
N HIS A 79 -0.90 4.65 -1.34
CA HIS A 79 0.33 3.87 -1.17
C HIS A 79 1.54 4.42 -1.94
N ALA A 80 1.78 5.74 -1.85
CA ALA A 80 2.89 6.39 -2.55
C ALA A 80 4.25 5.77 -2.16
N THR A 81 5.15 5.74 -3.13
CA THR A 81 6.44 5.07 -3.01
C THR A 81 7.63 5.98 -3.36
N THR A 82 7.41 7.19 -3.87
CA THR A 82 8.48 8.06 -4.38
C THR A 82 8.51 9.44 -3.74
N ARG A 83 9.69 10.04 -3.71
CA ARG A 83 9.89 11.47 -3.42
C ARG A 83 9.04 12.36 -4.34
N ALA A 84 9.00 12.03 -5.62
CA ALA A 84 8.23 12.77 -6.61
C ALA A 84 6.73 12.84 -6.27
N ALA A 85 6.15 11.73 -5.77
CA ALA A 85 4.77 11.69 -5.31
C ALA A 85 4.54 12.60 -4.10
N VAL A 86 5.45 12.56 -3.11
CA VAL A 86 5.38 13.45 -1.93
C VAL A 86 5.38 14.92 -2.36
N GLU A 87 6.29 15.29 -3.23
CA GLU A 87 6.43 16.69 -3.72
C GLU A 87 5.21 17.10 -4.55
N CYS A 88 4.70 16.23 -5.43
CA CYS A 88 3.50 16.48 -6.22
C CYS A 88 2.28 16.73 -5.33
N VAL A 89 2.01 15.85 -4.36
CA VAL A 89 0.90 16.03 -3.42
C VAL A 89 1.02 17.32 -2.61
N LYS A 90 2.23 17.68 -2.18
CA LYS A 90 2.49 18.97 -1.49
C LYS A 90 2.10 20.17 -2.38
N ARG A 91 2.36 20.11 -3.69
CA ARG A 91 1.99 21.18 -4.64
C ARG A 91 0.50 21.28 -4.95
N CYS A 92 -0.22 20.16 -4.93
CA CYS A 92 -1.65 20.12 -5.31
C CYS A 92 -2.62 20.81 -4.33
N GLY A 93 -2.18 21.23 -3.14
CA GLY A 93 -3.06 21.90 -2.16
C GLY A 93 -3.95 20.94 -1.35
N ASP A 94 -4.95 21.51 -0.67
CA ASP A 94 -5.64 20.83 0.46
C ASP A 94 -6.63 19.74 0.03
N THR A 95 -7.06 19.72 -1.22
CA THR A 95 -7.98 18.70 -1.75
C THR A 95 -7.28 17.42 -2.18
N VAL A 96 -5.94 17.38 -2.19
CA VAL A 96 -5.15 16.19 -2.55
C VAL A 96 -4.35 15.70 -1.35
N ALA A 97 -4.56 14.46 -0.98
CA ALA A 97 -3.83 13.76 0.08
C ALA A 97 -3.17 12.49 -0.44
N CYS A 98 -2.44 11.82 0.42
CA CYS A 98 -1.67 10.63 0.08
C CYS A 98 -1.70 9.61 1.21
N THR A 99 -1.84 8.33 0.89
CA THR A 99 -1.57 7.27 1.84
C THR A 99 -0.13 6.74 1.71
N ILE A 100 0.47 6.40 2.84
CA ILE A 100 1.76 5.73 2.93
C ILE A 100 1.55 4.43 3.71
N THR A 101 2.09 3.32 3.21
CA THR A 101 1.98 2.01 3.85
C THR A 101 3.13 1.75 4.81
N ALA A 102 2.91 0.91 5.82
CA ALA A 102 3.97 0.53 6.75
C ALA A 102 5.15 -0.15 6.04
N HIS A 103 4.88 -1.01 5.05
CA HIS A 103 5.94 -1.72 4.34
C HIS A 103 6.79 -0.80 3.44
N HIS A 104 6.22 0.25 2.84
CA HIS A 104 7.01 1.24 2.09
C HIS A 104 7.88 2.14 2.98
N LEU A 105 7.56 2.26 4.26
CA LEU A 105 8.45 2.92 5.24
C LEU A 105 9.68 2.07 5.59
N GLN A 106 9.66 0.77 5.31
CA GLN A 106 10.74 -0.16 5.64
C GLN A 106 11.53 -0.61 4.41
N LEU A 107 10.83 -1.01 3.35
CA LEU A 107 11.42 -1.65 2.19
C LEU A 107 12.05 -0.66 1.20
N THR A 108 13.04 -1.14 0.47
CA THR A 108 13.62 -0.56 -0.73
C THR A 108 13.70 -1.63 -1.83
N VAL A 109 14.21 -1.29 -2.99
CA VAL A 109 14.43 -2.24 -4.10
C VAL A 109 15.25 -3.45 -3.67
N ASP A 110 16.28 -3.29 -2.85
CA ASP A 110 17.13 -4.39 -2.37
C ASP A 110 16.41 -5.34 -1.41
N ASP A 111 15.32 -4.87 -0.79
CA ASP A 111 14.57 -5.67 0.17
C ASP A 111 13.55 -6.59 -0.49
N TRP A 112 13.03 -6.25 -1.66
CA TRP A 112 12.04 -7.09 -2.36
C TRP A 112 12.64 -7.84 -3.57
N ALA A 113 13.73 -7.35 -4.19
CA ALA A 113 14.37 -8.03 -5.30
C ALA A 113 14.80 -9.45 -4.89
N GLY A 114 14.19 -10.47 -5.52
CA GLY A 114 14.42 -11.87 -5.18
C GLY A 114 13.76 -12.38 -3.89
N LYS A 115 12.92 -11.56 -3.23
CA LYS A 115 12.24 -11.93 -1.99
C LYS A 115 10.72 -11.85 -2.16
N PRO A 116 10.04 -12.92 -2.55
CA PRO A 116 8.62 -12.92 -2.88
C PRO A 116 7.69 -12.38 -1.79
N LEU A 117 8.00 -12.59 -0.50
CA LEU A 117 7.18 -12.09 0.61
C LEU A 117 7.13 -10.56 0.70
N HIS A 118 8.11 -9.85 0.13
CA HIS A 118 8.20 -8.40 0.12
C HIS A 118 7.72 -7.78 -1.20
N PHE A 119 7.37 -8.60 -2.19
CA PHE A 119 6.87 -8.12 -3.47
C PHE A 119 5.42 -7.63 -3.34
N CYS A 120 5.17 -6.38 -3.73
CA CYS A 120 3.87 -5.70 -3.78
C CYS A 120 3.79 -4.81 -5.02
N LYS A 121 2.61 -4.28 -5.31
CA LYS A 121 2.41 -3.24 -6.31
C LYS A 121 1.59 -2.09 -5.71
N PRO A 122 2.18 -0.87 -5.73
CA PRO A 122 3.49 -0.50 -6.27
C PRO A 122 4.65 -1.13 -5.49
N VAL A 123 5.78 -1.39 -6.16
CA VAL A 123 6.99 -1.88 -5.50
C VAL A 123 7.65 -0.76 -4.69
N ALA A 124 8.34 -1.10 -3.60
CA ALA A 124 9.21 -0.16 -2.93
C ALA A 124 10.35 0.30 -3.85
N LYS A 125 10.71 1.57 -3.79
CA LYS A 125 11.65 2.20 -4.72
C LYS A 125 13.05 2.34 -4.09
N MET A 126 13.71 3.45 -4.33
CA MET A 126 15.09 3.70 -3.91
C MET A 126 15.17 4.13 -2.43
N PRO A 127 16.35 4.04 -1.78
CA PRO A 127 16.55 4.53 -0.41
C PRO A 127 16.15 5.99 -0.21
N ASP A 128 16.40 6.87 -1.18
CA ASP A 128 16.04 8.29 -1.11
C ASP A 128 14.52 8.51 -1.19
N ASP A 129 13.79 7.65 -1.90
CA ASP A 129 12.34 7.67 -1.92
C ASP A 129 11.77 7.30 -0.55
N ARG A 130 12.27 6.20 0.05
CA ARG A 130 11.90 5.82 1.42
C ARG A 130 12.22 6.94 2.42
N ALA A 131 13.36 7.61 2.27
CA ALA A 131 13.73 8.74 3.13
C ALA A 131 12.72 9.88 3.02
N ALA A 132 12.23 10.20 1.82
CA ALA A 132 11.20 11.23 1.62
C ALA A 132 9.85 10.86 2.26
N LEU A 133 9.43 9.59 2.17
CA LEU A 133 8.22 9.10 2.86
C LEU A 133 8.33 9.24 4.38
N ARG A 134 9.49 8.92 4.96
CA ARG A 134 9.74 9.05 6.40
C ARG A 134 9.78 10.52 6.82
N GLU A 135 10.37 11.37 6.01
CA GLU A 135 10.50 12.80 6.31
C GLU A 135 9.15 13.50 6.37
N VAL A 136 8.26 13.28 5.41
CA VAL A 136 6.94 13.91 5.40
C VAL A 136 6.08 13.51 6.60
N ILE A 137 6.28 12.30 7.14
CA ILE A 137 5.64 11.86 8.39
C ILE A 137 6.26 12.59 9.59
N ARG A 138 7.61 12.72 9.63
CA ARG A 138 8.33 13.44 10.70
C ARG A 138 7.92 14.91 10.75
N GLU A 139 7.67 15.54 9.60
CA GLU A 139 7.12 16.89 9.49
C GLU A 139 5.70 17.01 10.08
N GLY A 140 5.00 15.91 10.31
CA GLY A 140 3.59 15.90 10.74
C GLY A 140 2.64 16.47 9.68
N HIS A 141 2.96 16.29 8.38
CA HIS A 141 2.19 16.90 7.31
C HIS A 141 0.76 16.33 7.22
N PRO A 142 -0.32 17.16 7.35
CA PRO A 142 -1.69 16.70 7.61
C PRO A 142 -2.34 15.94 6.44
N ARG A 143 -1.79 16.01 5.26
CA ARG A 143 -2.31 15.34 4.05
C ARG A 143 -1.63 14.00 3.76
N PHE A 144 -0.74 13.53 4.66
CA PHE A 144 -0.11 12.23 4.56
C PHE A 144 -0.51 11.37 5.75
N PHE A 145 -1.13 10.22 5.49
CA PHE A 145 -1.64 9.34 6.52
C PHE A 145 -1.53 7.87 6.13
N LEU A 146 -1.77 6.98 7.09
CA LEU A 146 -1.65 5.55 6.89
C LEU A 146 -2.72 5.02 5.93
N GLY A 147 -2.27 4.30 4.90
CA GLY A 147 -3.08 3.34 4.17
C GLY A 147 -2.45 1.96 4.35
N SER A 148 -3.19 0.96 4.79
CA SER A 148 -2.57 -0.34 5.09
C SER A 148 -2.08 -1.06 3.85
N ASP A 149 -2.86 -1.01 2.78
CA ASP A 149 -2.68 -1.87 1.58
C ASP A 149 -2.29 -3.31 1.96
N SER A 150 -2.88 -3.80 3.06
CA SER A 150 -2.58 -5.12 3.59
C SER A 150 -3.18 -6.18 2.69
N ALA A 151 -2.35 -6.89 1.96
CA ALA A 151 -2.77 -7.86 0.95
C ALA A 151 -2.24 -9.26 1.29
N PRO A 152 -3.04 -10.08 2.01
CA PRO A 152 -2.68 -11.45 2.33
C PRO A 152 -2.77 -12.35 1.09
N HIS A 153 -1.70 -13.12 0.87
CA HIS A 153 -1.66 -14.16 -0.15
C HIS A 153 -1.16 -15.47 0.46
N PRO A 154 -1.71 -16.62 0.06
CA PRO A 154 -1.19 -17.91 0.49
C PRO A 154 0.30 -18.06 0.12
N LEU A 155 1.07 -18.74 0.96
CA LEU A 155 2.51 -18.98 0.69
C LEU A 155 2.74 -19.64 -0.67
N ALA A 156 1.84 -20.55 -1.11
CA ALA A 156 1.90 -21.16 -2.43
C ALA A 156 1.77 -20.14 -3.58
N ALA A 157 1.03 -19.03 -3.39
CA ALA A 157 0.93 -17.96 -4.38
C ALA A 157 2.14 -17.00 -4.33
N LYS A 158 2.81 -16.90 -3.18
CA LYS A 158 4.06 -16.16 -3.04
C LYS A 158 5.27 -16.94 -3.58
N TYR A 159 5.24 -18.27 -3.47
CA TYR A 159 6.27 -19.20 -3.94
C TYR A 159 5.64 -20.23 -4.87
N PRO A 160 5.20 -19.85 -6.09
CA PRO A 160 4.55 -20.78 -6.99
C PRO A 160 5.51 -21.90 -7.37
N SER A 161 5.05 -23.16 -7.22
CA SER A 161 5.84 -24.31 -7.67
C SER A 161 5.77 -24.45 -9.19
N PRO A 162 6.77 -25.06 -9.84
CA PRO A 162 6.70 -25.38 -11.27
C PRO A 162 5.46 -26.19 -11.66
N ALA A 163 4.98 -27.06 -10.75
CA ALA A 163 3.80 -27.89 -10.97
C ALA A 163 2.46 -27.14 -10.92
N SER A 164 2.43 -25.91 -10.39
CA SER A 164 1.23 -25.07 -10.36
C SER A 164 1.04 -24.21 -11.60
N ARG A 165 1.98 -24.30 -12.56
CA ARG A 165 1.90 -23.58 -13.82
C ARG A 165 1.05 -24.40 -14.80
N ASN A 166 -0.13 -23.89 -15.15
CA ASN A 166 -0.91 -24.46 -16.23
C ASN A 166 -0.11 -24.37 -17.55
N ASP A 167 -0.03 -25.48 -18.27
CA ASP A 167 0.78 -25.70 -19.50
C ASP A 167 0.30 -24.89 -20.73
N SER A 168 0.05 -23.60 -20.64
CA SER A 168 -0.10 -22.77 -21.82
C SER A 168 1.25 -22.10 -22.12
N THR A 169 1.86 -22.58 -23.16
CA THR A 169 3.29 -22.41 -23.50
C THR A 169 3.73 -21.00 -23.92
N ASP A 170 2.85 -20.03 -24.10
CA ASP A 170 3.20 -18.72 -24.70
C ASP A 170 3.20 -17.51 -23.76
N GLU A 171 2.59 -17.59 -22.57
CA GLU A 171 2.63 -16.51 -21.57
C GLU A 171 3.64 -16.76 -20.42
N LEU A 172 4.38 -17.84 -20.49
CA LEU A 172 5.22 -18.34 -19.39
C LEU A 172 6.44 -17.47 -19.06
N MET A 173 6.84 -16.59 -19.93
CA MET A 173 8.12 -15.87 -19.82
C MET A 173 8.01 -14.48 -19.16
N LEU A 174 6.81 -13.92 -18.99
CA LEU A 174 6.65 -12.53 -18.55
C LEU A 174 6.10 -12.36 -17.13
N ASN A 175 5.49 -13.38 -16.53
CA ASN A 175 5.00 -13.32 -15.17
C ASN A 175 5.91 -14.11 -14.23
N CYS A 176 6.54 -13.46 -13.27
CA CYS A 176 7.32 -14.12 -12.22
C CYS A 176 6.46 -15.05 -11.34
N GLY A 177 5.15 -15.11 -11.55
CA GLY A 177 4.20 -15.97 -10.85
C GLY A 177 4.03 -15.65 -9.35
N CYS A 178 4.69 -14.63 -8.85
CA CYS A 178 4.59 -14.22 -7.44
C CYS A 178 3.41 -13.27 -7.25
N ALA A 179 2.48 -13.62 -6.36
CA ALA A 179 1.38 -12.73 -5.99
C ALA A 179 1.90 -11.43 -5.35
N ALA A 180 1.38 -10.28 -5.82
CA ALA A 180 1.76 -8.98 -5.30
C ALA A 180 0.95 -8.63 -4.03
N GLY A 181 1.62 -8.42 -2.91
CA GLY A 181 1.01 -7.99 -1.65
C GLY A 181 1.86 -8.32 -0.44
N VAL A 182 1.79 -7.44 0.57
CA VAL A 182 2.45 -7.60 1.88
C VAL A 182 1.37 -7.61 2.96
N TYR A 183 1.36 -8.62 3.82
CA TYR A 183 0.34 -8.80 4.85
C TYR A 183 0.75 -8.13 6.16
N THR A 184 0.12 -7.04 6.51
CA THR A 184 0.44 -6.22 7.69
C THR A 184 -0.70 -6.12 8.71
N SER A 185 -1.95 -6.42 8.34
CA SER A 185 -3.13 -6.16 9.18
C SER A 185 -3.03 -6.65 10.64
N PRO A 186 -2.54 -7.87 10.95
CA PRO A 186 -2.51 -8.35 12.33
C PRO A 186 -1.58 -7.57 13.27
N ILE A 187 -0.60 -6.89 12.69
CA ILE A 187 0.47 -6.21 13.44
C ILE A 187 0.54 -4.72 13.12
N LEU A 188 -0.42 -4.17 12.38
CA LEU A 188 -0.30 -2.86 11.72
C LEU A 188 0.06 -1.72 12.67
N LEU A 189 -0.68 -1.53 13.77
CA LEU A 189 -0.41 -0.43 14.70
C LEU A 189 0.88 -0.62 15.50
N PRO A 190 1.16 -1.79 16.09
CA PRO A 190 2.47 -2.09 16.67
C PRO A 190 3.65 -1.89 15.70
N LEU A 191 3.48 -2.31 14.45
CA LEU A 191 4.48 -2.12 13.41
C LEU A 191 4.70 -0.63 13.10
N CYS A 192 3.62 0.14 12.92
CA CYS A 192 3.73 1.60 12.72
C CYS A 192 4.47 2.27 13.88
N ALA A 193 4.13 1.96 15.14
CA ALA A 193 4.82 2.52 16.29
C ALA A 193 6.33 2.16 16.28
N THR A 194 6.65 0.89 15.99
CA THR A 194 8.03 0.41 15.90
C THR A 194 8.81 1.13 14.80
N LEU A 195 8.21 1.28 13.61
CA LEU A 195 8.85 1.94 12.48
C LEU A 195 9.02 3.44 12.74
N LEU A 196 7.95 4.14 13.18
CA LEU A 196 8.02 5.58 13.44
C LEU A 196 9.08 5.91 14.50
N GLU A 197 9.18 5.09 15.55
CA GLU A 197 10.24 5.24 16.55
C GLU A 197 11.63 5.11 15.94
N SER A 198 11.83 4.15 15.03
CA SER A 198 13.14 3.86 14.41
C SER A 198 13.73 5.04 13.60
N PHE A 199 12.88 5.94 13.14
CA PHE A 199 13.32 7.15 12.43
C PHE A 199 12.91 8.46 13.12
N GLY A 200 12.57 8.41 14.43
CA GLY A 200 12.36 9.60 15.26
C GLY A 200 11.06 10.37 14.99
N ALA A 201 9.96 9.66 14.68
CA ALA A 201 8.65 10.22 14.41
C ALA A 201 7.52 9.59 15.25
N LEU A 202 7.85 9.00 16.38
CA LEU A 202 6.85 8.32 17.23
C LEU A 202 5.75 9.27 17.74
N ASP A 203 6.08 10.53 17.98
CA ASP A 203 5.16 11.60 18.36
C ASP A 203 4.08 11.87 17.29
N GLN A 204 4.34 11.53 16.02
CA GLN A 204 3.40 11.65 14.92
C GLN A 204 2.48 10.42 14.77
N LEU A 205 2.62 9.39 15.62
CA LEU A 205 1.89 8.13 15.44
C LEU A 205 0.38 8.35 15.38
N ALA A 206 -0.23 9.03 16.36
CA ALA A 206 -1.69 9.22 16.41
C ALA A 206 -2.20 10.02 15.20
N ALA A 207 -1.48 11.07 14.83
CA ALA A 207 -1.78 11.90 13.67
C ALA A 207 -1.75 11.08 12.37
N PHE A 208 -0.66 10.34 12.14
CA PHE A 208 -0.45 9.54 10.94
C PHE A 208 -1.44 8.37 10.80
N VAL A 209 -1.68 7.59 11.88
CA VAL A 209 -2.51 6.37 11.77
C VAL A 209 -4.01 6.62 11.93
N SER A 210 -4.43 7.81 12.36
CA SER A 210 -5.83 8.08 12.70
C SER A 210 -6.31 9.48 12.33
N GLU A 211 -5.70 10.54 12.90
CA GLU A 211 -6.30 11.86 12.88
C GLU A 211 -6.32 12.51 11.50
N HIS A 212 -5.23 12.42 10.73
CA HIS A 212 -5.11 13.01 9.41
C HIS A 212 -6.09 12.37 8.42
N GLY A 213 -6.17 11.03 8.38
CA GLY A 213 -7.10 10.31 7.53
C GLY A 213 -8.55 10.63 7.87
N ARG A 214 -8.92 10.59 9.15
CA ARG A 214 -10.27 10.95 9.60
C ARG A 214 -10.66 12.36 9.16
N ARG A 215 -9.76 13.33 9.34
CA ARG A 215 -10.00 14.72 8.90
C ARG A 215 -10.21 14.80 7.40
N PHE A 216 -9.36 14.15 6.63
CA PHE A 216 -9.47 14.18 5.17
C PHE A 216 -10.74 13.51 4.65
N TYR A 217 -11.16 12.38 5.26
CA TYR A 217 -12.39 11.69 4.88
C TYR A 217 -13.66 12.26 5.54
N ASN A 218 -13.55 13.30 6.38
CA ASN A 218 -14.64 13.86 7.19
C ASN A 218 -15.29 12.83 8.13
N GLU A 219 -14.49 11.90 8.65
CA GLU A 219 -14.95 10.88 9.60
C GLU A 219 -14.82 11.39 11.03
N PRO A 220 -15.92 11.48 11.81
CA PRO A 220 -15.86 11.93 13.19
C PRO A 220 -15.06 10.96 14.06
N ALA A 221 -14.40 11.50 15.10
CA ALA A 221 -13.83 10.65 16.13
C ALA A 221 -14.95 9.99 16.94
N GLU A 222 -14.83 8.67 17.15
CA GLU A 222 -15.76 7.94 18.01
C GLU A 222 -15.29 8.07 19.48
N PRO A 223 -16.06 8.73 20.35
CA PRO A 223 -15.70 8.84 21.75
C PRO A 223 -15.51 7.47 22.41
N GLY A 224 -14.41 7.31 23.13
CA GLY A 224 -14.13 6.08 23.89
C GLY A 224 -13.49 4.92 23.09
N ARG A 225 -13.41 4.99 21.76
CA ARG A 225 -12.65 4.02 20.96
C ARG A 225 -11.18 4.40 20.93
N VAL A 226 -10.41 3.80 21.82
CA VAL A 226 -8.96 4.03 21.95
C VAL A 226 -8.20 2.72 21.85
N VAL A 227 -7.18 2.68 21.00
CA VAL A 227 -6.18 1.60 20.98
C VAL A 227 -4.99 2.06 21.82
N ARG A 228 -4.55 1.21 22.73
CA ARG A 228 -3.36 1.47 23.56
C ARG A 228 -2.23 0.56 23.13
N LEU A 229 -1.06 1.14 23.02
CA LEU A 229 0.18 0.43 22.76
C LEU A 229 1.11 0.59 23.96
N ARG A 230 1.87 -0.45 24.28
CA ARG A 230 2.96 -0.40 25.25
C ARG A 230 4.27 -0.86 24.60
N ARG A 231 5.38 -0.51 25.21
CA ARG A 231 6.67 -1.07 24.82
C ARG A 231 6.65 -2.57 25.00
N ALA A 232 7.21 -3.27 24.00
CA ALA A 232 7.43 -4.71 24.10
C ALA A 232 8.49 -5.02 25.15
N THR A 233 8.36 -6.19 25.76
CA THR A 233 9.30 -6.76 26.72
C THR A 233 9.88 -8.06 26.15
N PRO A 234 10.95 -8.63 26.72
CA PRO A 234 11.48 -9.92 26.28
C PRO A 234 10.51 -11.10 26.37
N GLN A 235 9.41 -10.94 27.14
CA GLN A 235 8.39 -11.97 27.31
C GLN A 235 7.29 -11.91 26.22
N ASP A 236 7.22 -10.81 25.47
CA ASP A 236 6.26 -10.69 24.37
C ASP A 236 6.68 -11.59 23.21
N ALA A 237 5.73 -12.30 22.64
CA ALA A 237 6.00 -13.22 21.54
C ALA A 237 6.42 -12.45 20.27
N PRO A 238 7.30 -13.05 19.45
CA PRO A 238 7.57 -12.51 18.12
C PRO A 238 6.32 -12.57 17.23
N VAL A 239 6.35 -11.83 16.14
CA VAL A 239 5.31 -11.93 15.10
C VAL A 239 5.24 -13.39 14.63
N PRO A 240 4.05 -14.01 14.56
CA PRO A 240 3.91 -15.39 14.11
C PRO A 240 4.55 -15.62 12.74
N ALA A 241 5.15 -16.79 12.52
CA ALA A 241 5.75 -17.14 11.23
C ALA A 241 4.70 -17.19 10.12
N ALA A 242 3.49 -17.64 10.44
CA ALA A 242 2.35 -17.66 9.54
C ALA A 242 1.03 -17.66 10.33
N TYR A 243 -0.02 -17.16 9.68
CA TYR A 243 -1.40 -17.36 10.10
C TYR A 243 -2.02 -18.46 9.26
N VAL A 244 -2.75 -19.35 9.90
CA VAL A 244 -3.47 -20.45 9.23
C VAL A 244 -4.95 -20.11 9.20
N HIS A 245 -5.54 -20.06 8.01
CA HIS A 245 -6.98 -19.90 7.88
C HIS A 245 -7.65 -21.28 7.97
N SER A 246 -8.40 -21.54 9.03
CA SER A 246 -9.22 -22.74 9.17
C SER A 246 -10.63 -22.45 8.65
N SER A 247 -10.90 -22.64 7.35
CA SER A 247 -12.28 -22.69 6.90
C SER A 247 -12.81 -24.11 7.15
N SER A 248 -13.76 -24.23 8.04
CA SER A 248 -14.47 -25.51 8.33
C SER A 248 -15.33 -26.02 7.17
N THR A 249 -15.43 -25.25 6.09
CA THR A 249 -16.34 -25.50 4.97
C THR A 249 -15.65 -25.92 3.67
N ASP A 250 -14.35 -25.74 3.52
CA ASP A 250 -13.66 -26.09 2.28
C ASP A 250 -12.91 -27.43 2.41
N LYS A 251 -13.67 -28.52 2.28
CA LYS A 251 -13.16 -29.88 2.28
C LYS A 251 -12.49 -30.31 0.96
N ARG A 252 -12.33 -29.39 0.00
CA ARG A 252 -11.93 -29.73 -1.37
C ARG A 252 -10.43 -29.79 -1.63
N ASP A 253 -9.61 -29.18 -0.77
CA ASP A 253 -8.16 -29.22 -0.92
C ASP A 253 -7.48 -29.40 0.45
N GLY A 254 -7.19 -30.66 0.79
CA GLY A 254 -6.62 -31.06 2.08
C GLY A 254 -5.16 -30.69 2.33
N ASP A 255 -4.61 -29.69 1.63
CA ASP A 255 -3.24 -29.21 1.86
C ASP A 255 -3.23 -27.99 2.80
N PRO A 256 -2.82 -28.16 4.08
CA PRO A 256 -2.75 -27.04 5.04
C PRO A 256 -1.81 -25.92 4.60
N SER A 257 -0.84 -26.20 3.71
CA SER A 257 0.12 -25.18 3.23
C SER A 257 -0.55 -24.15 2.32
N LYS A 258 -1.65 -24.50 1.64
CA LYS A 258 -2.40 -23.59 0.77
C LYS A 258 -3.11 -22.48 1.52
N LEU A 259 -3.36 -22.63 2.81
CA LEU A 259 -4.08 -21.67 3.65
C LEU A 259 -3.17 -20.86 4.59
N GLN A 260 -1.86 -21.04 4.50
CA GLN A 260 -0.89 -20.29 5.31
C GLN A 260 -0.56 -18.96 4.66
N VAL A 261 -0.66 -17.89 5.45
CA VAL A 261 -0.29 -16.53 5.06
C VAL A 261 0.79 -16.03 6.00
N SER A 262 1.96 -15.67 5.45
CA SER A 262 3.03 -15.10 6.24
C SER A 262 2.85 -13.59 6.39
N PRO A 263 2.84 -13.05 7.62
CA PRO A 263 2.80 -11.62 7.82
C PRO A 263 4.16 -10.97 7.54
N PHE A 264 4.14 -9.67 7.32
CA PHE A 264 5.36 -8.87 7.33
C PHE A 264 6.02 -8.96 8.73
N PHE A 265 7.35 -8.92 8.82
CA PHE A 265 8.10 -9.14 10.06
C PHE A 265 7.90 -10.54 10.71
N ALA A 266 7.45 -11.55 9.96
CA ALA A 266 7.33 -12.92 10.47
C ALA A 266 8.58 -13.37 11.25
N GLY A 267 8.39 -13.91 12.46
CA GLY A 267 9.46 -14.36 13.34
C GLY A 267 10.28 -13.25 14.02
N GLN A 268 9.99 -11.98 13.77
CA GLN A 268 10.72 -10.86 14.39
C GLN A 268 9.96 -10.28 15.59
N HIS A 269 10.69 -9.69 16.53
CA HIS A 269 10.09 -8.92 17.62
C HIS A 269 9.84 -7.48 17.18
N LEU A 270 8.68 -6.93 17.54
CA LEU A 270 8.38 -5.52 17.40
C LEU A 270 8.76 -4.77 18.68
N GLY A 271 9.08 -3.49 18.58
CA GLY A 271 9.37 -2.63 19.74
C GLY A 271 8.11 -2.24 20.53
N TRP A 272 6.94 -2.42 19.94
CA TRP A 272 5.63 -2.08 20.51
C TRP A 272 4.63 -3.21 20.32
N VAL A 273 3.70 -3.34 21.27
CA VAL A 273 2.61 -4.32 21.24
C VAL A 273 1.31 -3.68 21.73
N LEU A 274 0.19 -4.32 21.44
CA LEU A 274 -1.10 -3.91 22.03
C LEU A 274 -1.05 -4.07 23.55
N ALA A 275 -1.60 -3.07 24.28
CA ALA A 275 -1.61 -3.07 25.74
C ALA A 275 -2.78 -3.90 26.30
#